data_f15719543c1b2a27bc209c6931c56549
#
_entry.id   f15719543c1b2a27bc209c6931c56549
#
_cell.length_a   1.000
_cell.length_b   1.000
_cell.length_c   1.000
_cell.angle_alpha   90.00
_cell.angle_beta   90.00
_cell.angle_gamma   90.00
#
_symmetry.space_group_name_H-M   'P 1'
#
loop_
_entity.id
_entity.type
_entity.pdbx_description
1 polymer ?
#
loop_
_entity_poly.entity_id
_entity_poly.type
_entity_poly.pdbx_seq_one_letter_code
_entity_poly.pdbx_strand_id
1 'polypeptide(L)'
;MNLKIFLTTIFLIIFTYSLSAEELETDKQNSELNFYTGMFDFSDDGKKSTLVGFQHQNESLNRDTFLGNLSPVTGALITADNAAYIYTGVEAQYKIGTINFNPSFTPGLYHEGDGKDLGHLIEFKSELQFSLDLSTNSELGFSYNHISNASLGSKNPGANSYMFNFKKNF
;
A
#
# COMPACT_ATOMS: atom_id res chain seq x y z
N MET A 1 -0.66 22.41 18.43
CA MET A 1 -1.01 21.03 18.83
C MET A 1 0.22 20.17 18.62
N ASN A 2 0.68 19.43 19.62
CA ASN A 2 1.95 18.72 19.56
C ASN A 2 1.81 17.51 18.61
N LEU A 3 2.69 17.37 17.63
CA LEU A 3 2.64 16.31 16.60
C LEU A 3 2.49 14.90 17.20
N LYS A 4 3.12 14.65 18.37
CA LYS A 4 2.97 13.39 19.11
C LYS A 4 1.54 13.13 19.56
N ILE A 5 0.82 14.17 20.03
CA ILE A 5 -0.58 14.05 20.47
C ILE A 5 -1.48 13.79 19.27
N PHE A 6 -1.22 14.43 18.13
CA PHE A 6 -1.97 14.25 16.90
C PHE A 6 -1.83 12.82 16.35
N LEU A 7 -0.61 12.28 16.29
CA LEU A 7 -0.35 10.90 15.88
C LEU A 7 -0.98 9.86 16.82
N THR A 8 -0.92 10.10 18.14
CA THR A 8 -1.54 9.21 19.13
C THR A 8 -3.07 9.22 19.01
N THR A 9 -3.66 10.38 18.74
CA THR A 9 -5.11 10.51 18.57
C THR A 9 -5.60 9.81 17.29
N ILE A 10 -4.87 9.95 16.19
CA ILE A 10 -5.17 9.22 14.93
C ILE A 10 -5.04 7.72 15.14
N PHE A 11 -3.99 7.25 15.81
CA PHE A 11 -3.78 5.83 16.12
C PHE A 11 -4.90 5.27 17.00
N LEU A 12 -5.35 6.03 18.01
CA LEU A 12 -6.47 5.64 18.88
C LEU A 12 -7.80 5.57 18.12
N ILE A 13 -8.06 6.51 17.22
CA ILE A 13 -9.29 6.54 16.41
C ILE A 13 -9.31 5.32 15.46
N ILE A 14 -8.20 4.99 14.81
CA ILE A 14 -8.09 3.81 13.94
C ILE A 14 -8.32 2.53 14.76
N PHE A 15 -7.76 2.45 15.97
CA PHE A 15 -7.89 1.28 16.85
C PHE A 15 -9.31 1.09 17.39
N THR A 16 -10.04 2.16 17.70
CA THR A 16 -11.43 2.08 18.21
C THR A 16 -12.43 1.66 17.12
N TYR A 17 -12.19 1.98 15.87
CA TYR A 17 -13.02 1.47 14.76
C TYR A 17 -12.84 -0.04 14.50
N SER A 18 -11.69 -0.61 14.87
CA SER A 18 -11.43 -2.05 14.75
C SER A 18 -12.10 -2.89 15.84
N LEU A 19 -12.59 -2.29 16.92
CA LEU A 19 -13.18 -3.00 18.08
C LEU A 19 -14.71 -3.09 18.05
N SER A 20 -15.37 -2.53 17.04
CA SER A 20 -16.84 -2.62 16.86
C SER A 20 -17.20 -3.54 15.71
N ALA A 21 -16.46 -4.61 15.49
CA ALA A 21 -16.88 -5.68 14.59
C ALA A 21 -17.88 -6.56 15.32
N GLU A 22 -19.15 -6.28 15.12
CA GLU A 22 -20.26 -7.16 15.43
C GLU A 22 -20.04 -8.49 14.70
N GLU A 23 -20.16 -9.58 15.44
CA GLU A 23 -20.06 -10.96 14.96
C GLU A 23 -21.11 -11.21 13.86
N LEU A 24 -20.72 -11.07 12.59
CA LEU A 24 -21.54 -11.43 11.43
C LEU A 24 -21.03 -12.73 10.83
N GLU A 25 -21.96 -13.67 10.77
CA GLU A 25 -21.83 -15.03 10.29
C GLU A 25 -20.98 -15.19 9.01
N THR A 26 -20.03 -16.12 9.15
CA THR A 26 -19.56 -17.17 8.25
C THR A 26 -19.35 -16.92 6.74
N ASP A 27 -18.10 -17.20 6.35
CA ASP A 27 -17.69 -17.90 5.11
C ASP A 27 -17.56 -17.09 3.83
N LYS A 28 -17.08 -15.85 3.93
CA LYS A 28 -16.36 -15.21 2.81
C LYS A 28 -15.02 -14.74 3.33
N GLN A 29 -13.94 -15.21 2.70
CA GLN A 29 -12.63 -14.61 2.83
C GLN A 29 -12.76 -13.13 2.42
N ASN A 30 -12.90 -12.24 3.39
CA ASN A 30 -13.22 -10.84 3.16
C ASN A 30 -12.02 -9.92 3.40
N SER A 31 -10.86 -10.51 3.67
CA SER A 31 -9.62 -9.77 3.95
C SER A 31 -8.44 -10.41 3.24
N GLU A 32 -7.61 -9.59 2.62
CA GLU A 32 -6.34 -9.98 2.04
C GLU A 32 -5.20 -9.27 2.76
N LEU A 33 -4.12 -10.01 3.05
CA LEU A 33 -2.84 -9.45 3.47
C LEU A 33 -1.81 -9.68 2.36
N ASN A 34 -1.15 -8.62 1.95
CA ASN A 34 -0.03 -8.63 1.02
C ASN A 34 1.24 -8.26 1.77
N PHE A 35 2.21 -9.19 1.82
CA PHE A 35 3.58 -8.93 2.28
C PHE A 35 4.47 -8.74 1.07
N TYR A 36 5.29 -7.71 1.07
CA TYR A 36 6.14 -7.43 -0.07
C TYR A 36 7.54 -6.97 0.33
N THR A 37 8.48 -7.24 -0.55
CA THR A 37 9.88 -6.79 -0.44
C THR A 37 10.42 -6.46 -1.82
N GLY A 38 11.38 -5.54 -1.87
CA GLY A 38 11.94 -5.12 -3.15
C GLY A 38 12.97 -4.02 -3.04
N MET A 39 13.05 -3.21 -4.09
CA MET A 39 13.97 -2.09 -4.18
C MET A 39 13.21 -0.78 -4.29
N PHE A 40 13.38 0.08 -3.29
CA PHE A 40 12.93 1.46 -3.32
C PHE A 40 13.86 2.28 -4.22
N ASP A 41 13.26 3.12 -5.06
CA ASP A 41 13.93 4.07 -5.95
C ASP A 41 15.05 3.47 -6.79
N PHE A 42 14.78 2.35 -7.44
CA PHE A 42 15.77 1.63 -8.24
C PHE A 42 16.32 2.45 -9.43
N SER A 43 15.67 3.54 -9.79
CA SER A 43 16.05 4.42 -10.88
C SER A 43 17.09 5.48 -10.49
N ASP A 44 17.36 5.68 -9.19
CA ASP A 44 18.36 6.62 -8.68
C ASP A 44 19.50 5.88 -7.96
N ASP A 45 20.67 5.76 -8.61
CA ASP A 45 21.79 4.98 -8.09
C ASP A 45 22.29 5.44 -6.72
N GLY A 46 22.11 6.71 -6.36
CA GLY A 46 22.54 7.26 -5.08
C GLY A 46 21.53 7.06 -3.93
N LYS A 47 20.32 6.57 -4.22
CA LYS A 47 19.21 6.51 -3.26
C LYS A 47 18.45 5.18 -3.27
N LYS A 48 19.01 4.17 -3.93
CA LYS A 48 18.43 2.81 -3.90
C LYS A 48 18.51 2.22 -2.51
N SER A 49 17.38 1.68 -2.05
CA SER A 49 17.29 1.03 -0.75
C SER A 49 16.40 -0.20 -0.80
N THR A 50 16.77 -1.26 -0.09
CA THR A 50 15.88 -2.41 0.10
C THR A 50 14.65 -1.95 0.89
N LEU A 51 13.47 -2.40 0.48
CA LEU A 51 12.23 -2.15 1.20
C LEU A 51 11.53 -3.44 1.62
N VAL A 52 10.80 -3.35 2.71
CA VAL A 52 9.80 -4.34 3.12
C VAL A 52 8.51 -3.62 3.49
N GLY A 53 7.38 -4.28 3.31
CA GLY A 53 6.11 -3.68 3.68
C GLY A 53 4.98 -4.70 3.72
N PHE A 54 3.82 -4.19 4.10
CA PHE A 54 2.58 -4.94 4.10
C PHE A 54 1.41 -4.06 3.69
N GLN A 55 0.37 -4.67 3.14
CA GLN A 55 -0.90 -4.04 2.81
C GLN A 55 -2.04 -4.95 3.22
N HIS A 56 -3.04 -4.39 3.86
CA HIS A 56 -4.31 -5.04 4.15
C HIS A 56 -5.37 -4.50 3.20
N GLN A 57 -6.14 -5.40 2.61
CA GLN A 57 -7.31 -5.09 1.79
C GLN A 57 -8.56 -5.61 2.48
N ASN A 58 -9.61 -4.80 2.52
CA ASN A 58 -10.90 -5.17 3.08
C ASN A 58 -11.93 -5.30 1.95
N GLU A 59 -12.19 -6.52 1.51
CA GLU A 59 -13.14 -6.81 0.44
C GLU A 59 -14.59 -6.63 0.86
N SER A 60 -14.89 -6.68 2.16
CA SER A 60 -16.26 -6.45 2.65
C SER A 60 -16.75 -5.03 2.39
N LEU A 61 -15.83 -4.08 2.15
CA LEU A 61 -16.11 -2.68 1.84
C LEU A 61 -16.01 -2.34 0.36
N ASN A 62 -15.96 -3.35 -0.51
CA ASN A 62 -15.88 -3.17 -1.96
C ASN A 62 -17.02 -2.31 -2.51
N ARG A 63 -16.73 -1.58 -3.57
CA ARG A 63 -17.69 -0.75 -4.31
C ARG A 63 -17.54 -0.98 -5.80
N ASP A 64 -18.65 -1.32 -6.44
CA ASP A 64 -18.72 -1.37 -7.91
C ASP A 64 -18.71 0.04 -8.47
N THR A 65 -17.79 0.29 -9.39
CA THR A 65 -17.62 1.57 -10.05
C THR A 65 -17.43 1.36 -11.56
N PHE A 66 -17.38 2.45 -12.33
CA PHE A 66 -17.05 2.38 -13.77
C PHE A 66 -15.60 1.87 -14.02
N LEU A 67 -14.72 1.93 -13.00
CA LEU A 67 -13.37 1.36 -13.01
C LEU A 67 -13.33 -0.09 -12.50
N GLY A 68 -14.48 -0.77 -12.40
CA GLY A 68 -14.61 -2.09 -11.81
C GLY A 68 -14.84 -2.07 -10.30
N ASN A 69 -14.60 -3.21 -9.67
CA ASN A 69 -14.76 -3.38 -8.22
C ASN A 69 -13.52 -2.79 -7.52
N LEU A 70 -13.74 -1.78 -6.67
CA LEU A 70 -12.70 -1.12 -5.88
C LEU A 70 -12.78 -1.55 -4.43
N SER A 71 -11.64 -2.01 -3.90
CA SER A 71 -11.47 -2.38 -2.50
C SER A 71 -10.63 -1.35 -1.75
N PRO A 72 -11.00 -0.93 -0.54
CA PRO A 72 -10.13 -0.10 0.27
C PRO A 72 -8.92 -0.88 0.74
N VAL A 73 -7.76 -0.22 0.69
CA VAL A 73 -6.48 -0.77 1.13
C VAL A 73 -5.80 0.18 2.12
N THR A 74 -5.06 -0.40 3.07
CA THR A 74 -4.22 0.32 4.01
C THR A 74 -2.91 -0.44 4.20
N GLY A 75 -1.78 0.25 4.23
CA GLY A 75 -0.50 -0.41 4.33
C GLY A 75 0.62 0.50 4.80
N ALA A 76 1.79 -0.11 4.92
CA ALA A 76 3.02 0.59 5.27
C ALA A 76 4.22 -0.09 4.63
N LEU A 77 5.25 0.69 4.36
CA LEU A 77 6.57 0.20 4.00
C LEU A 77 7.66 0.94 4.79
N ILE A 78 8.78 0.26 4.95
CA ILE A 78 10.02 0.81 5.50
C ILE A 78 11.18 0.39 4.62
N THR A 79 12.18 1.26 4.51
CA THR A 79 13.41 0.99 3.77
C THR A 79 14.59 0.74 4.72
N ALA A 80 15.66 0.15 4.21
CA ALA A 80 16.91 -0.03 4.95
C ALA A 80 17.55 1.31 5.39
N ASP A 81 17.22 2.43 4.72
CA ASP A 81 17.65 3.79 5.07
C ASP A 81 16.62 4.50 5.97
N ASN A 82 15.80 3.76 6.71
CA ASN A 82 14.80 4.28 7.65
C ASN A 82 13.73 5.20 7.02
N ALA A 83 13.60 5.25 5.69
CA ALA A 83 12.45 5.90 5.08
C ALA A 83 11.20 5.06 5.34
N ALA A 84 10.08 5.74 5.62
CA ALA A 84 8.81 5.08 5.94
C ALA A 84 7.64 5.74 5.20
N TYR A 85 6.69 4.93 4.75
CA TYR A 85 5.47 5.39 4.11
C TYR A 85 4.27 4.65 4.67
N ILE A 86 3.30 5.37 5.20
CA ILE A 86 2.03 4.83 5.69
C ILE A 86 0.93 5.38 4.80
N TYR A 87 0.08 4.52 4.27
CA TYR A 87 -0.87 4.89 3.25
C TYR A 87 -2.22 4.21 3.39
N THR A 88 -3.22 4.82 2.79
CA THR A 88 -4.55 4.23 2.56
C THR A 88 -5.05 4.67 1.19
N GLY A 89 -5.94 3.90 0.59
CA GLY A 89 -6.48 4.22 -0.71
C GLY A 89 -7.35 3.12 -1.26
N VAL A 90 -7.28 2.90 -2.57
CA VAL A 90 -8.12 1.92 -3.27
C VAL A 90 -7.28 1.08 -4.22
N GLU A 91 -7.69 -0.17 -4.38
CA GLU A 91 -7.17 -1.12 -5.35
C GLU A 91 -8.32 -1.70 -6.18
N ALA A 92 -8.13 -1.78 -7.49
CA ALA A 92 -9.04 -2.51 -8.37
C ALA A 92 -8.50 -3.91 -8.62
N GLN A 93 -9.40 -4.88 -8.80
CA GLN A 93 -9.05 -6.27 -9.07
C GLN A 93 -9.57 -6.69 -10.45
N TYR A 94 -8.65 -7.16 -11.29
CA TYR A 94 -8.98 -7.71 -12.60
C TYR A 94 -8.33 -9.07 -12.75
N LYS A 95 -9.02 -9.98 -13.46
CA LYS A 95 -8.47 -11.28 -13.85
C LYS A 95 -8.36 -11.38 -15.37
N ILE A 96 -7.16 -11.60 -15.86
CA ILE A 96 -6.84 -11.71 -17.30
C ILE A 96 -6.26 -13.11 -17.54
N GLY A 97 -7.14 -14.05 -17.90
CA GLY A 97 -6.76 -15.47 -17.96
C GLY A 97 -6.36 -16.01 -16.60
N THR A 98 -5.09 -16.40 -16.42
CA THR A 98 -4.52 -16.90 -15.16
C THR A 98 -3.80 -15.83 -14.35
N ILE A 99 -3.72 -14.60 -14.87
CA ILE A 99 -3.00 -13.48 -14.26
C ILE A 99 -4.02 -12.60 -13.54
N ASN A 100 -3.76 -12.32 -12.26
CA ASN A 100 -4.45 -11.27 -11.53
C ASN A 100 -3.72 -9.95 -11.77
N PHE A 101 -4.45 -8.88 -12.06
CA PHE A 101 -3.93 -7.53 -12.30
C PHE A 101 -4.61 -6.56 -11.36
N ASN A 102 -3.83 -5.93 -10.47
CA ASN A 102 -4.31 -5.09 -9.39
C ASN A 102 -3.66 -3.71 -9.45
N PRO A 103 -4.25 -2.75 -10.19
CA PRO A 103 -3.83 -1.35 -10.08
C PRO A 103 -4.36 -0.72 -8.80
N SER A 104 -3.53 0.09 -8.14
CA SER A 104 -3.91 0.82 -6.92
C SER A 104 -3.45 2.27 -6.94
N PHE A 105 -4.17 3.09 -6.17
CA PHE A 105 -3.81 4.47 -5.87
C PHE A 105 -3.99 4.74 -4.38
N THR A 106 -2.87 5.09 -3.72
CA THR A 106 -2.80 5.18 -2.27
C THR A 106 -2.04 6.43 -1.84
N PRO A 107 -2.76 7.52 -1.50
CA PRO A 107 -2.16 8.66 -0.79
C PRO A 107 -1.67 8.24 0.60
N GLY A 108 -0.62 8.90 1.10
CA GLY A 108 -0.05 8.57 2.39
C GLY A 108 0.89 9.63 2.95
N LEU A 109 1.50 9.28 4.08
CA LEU A 109 2.49 10.09 4.76
C LEU A 109 3.85 9.44 4.62
N TYR A 110 4.80 10.19 4.09
CA TYR A 110 6.16 9.77 3.86
C TYR A 110 7.12 10.48 4.81
N HIS A 111 8.04 9.72 5.36
CA HIS A 111 9.20 10.21 6.12
C HIS A 111 10.47 9.68 5.46
N GLU A 112 11.39 10.58 5.15
CA GLU A 112 12.59 10.27 4.36
C GLU A 112 13.64 9.43 5.09
N GLY A 113 13.69 9.52 6.44
CA GLY A 113 14.77 8.92 7.21
C GLY A 113 16.15 9.40 6.73
N ASP A 114 17.04 8.44 6.45
CA ASP A 114 18.35 8.66 5.83
C ASP A 114 18.30 8.47 4.30
N GLY A 115 17.12 8.18 3.77
CA GLY A 115 16.87 7.87 2.37
C GLY A 115 16.65 9.10 1.48
N LYS A 116 15.75 8.97 0.50
CA LYS A 116 15.44 10.02 -0.46
C LYS A 116 14.40 11.00 0.07
N ASP A 117 14.72 12.28 0.07
CA ASP A 117 13.75 13.36 0.32
C ASP A 117 12.86 13.57 -0.93
N LEU A 118 11.58 13.22 -0.82
CA LEU A 118 10.58 13.36 -1.89
C LEU A 118 9.96 14.76 -1.96
N GLY A 119 10.28 15.64 -1.00
CA GLY A 119 9.94 17.05 -1.03
C GLY A 119 8.67 17.43 -0.31
N HIS A 120 7.86 16.48 0.16
CA HIS A 120 6.64 16.77 0.92
C HIS A 120 6.28 15.60 1.85
N LEU A 121 5.56 15.89 2.93
CA LEU A 121 5.05 14.86 3.86
C LEU A 121 3.95 14.00 3.22
N ILE A 122 3.08 14.63 2.41
CA ILE A 122 2.00 13.92 1.71
C ILE A 122 2.52 13.50 0.36
N GLU A 123 2.47 12.19 0.11
CA GLU A 123 2.88 11.57 -1.14
C GLU A 123 1.75 10.68 -1.68
N PHE A 124 1.76 10.42 -2.96
CA PHE A 124 0.80 9.60 -3.67
C PHE A 124 1.52 8.43 -4.33
N LYS A 125 1.13 7.20 -3.96
CA LYS A 125 1.65 5.98 -4.59
C LYS A 125 0.65 5.49 -5.63
N SER A 126 1.11 5.34 -6.87
CA SER A 126 0.42 4.61 -7.94
C SER A 126 1.16 3.30 -8.18
N GLU A 127 0.45 2.18 -8.16
CA GLU A 127 1.04 0.84 -8.27
C GLU A 127 0.30 -0.01 -9.30
N LEU A 128 1.06 -0.82 -10.02
CA LEU A 128 0.57 -1.88 -10.89
C LEU A 128 1.13 -3.21 -10.38
N GLN A 129 0.27 -4.11 -9.93
CA GLN A 129 0.64 -5.43 -9.45
C GLN A 129 0.09 -6.52 -10.38
N PHE A 130 0.91 -7.52 -10.64
CA PHE A 130 0.58 -8.74 -11.37
C PHE A 130 0.89 -9.94 -10.49
N SER A 131 -0.04 -10.89 -10.39
CA SER A 131 0.15 -12.09 -9.59
C SER A 131 -0.47 -13.33 -10.23
N LEU A 132 -0.03 -14.49 -9.74
CA LEU A 132 -0.52 -15.81 -10.10
C LEU A 132 -1.01 -16.50 -8.84
N ASP A 133 -2.12 -17.24 -8.96
CA ASP A 133 -2.62 -18.08 -7.88
C ASP A 133 -1.62 -19.21 -7.58
N LEU A 134 -1.13 -19.30 -6.33
CA LEU A 134 -0.36 -20.45 -5.83
C LEU A 134 -1.28 -21.50 -5.23
N SER A 135 -2.37 -21.08 -4.65
CA SER A 135 -3.40 -21.92 -4.06
C SER A 135 -4.74 -21.17 -4.08
N THR A 136 -5.80 -21.79 -3.54
CA THR A 136 -7.13 -21.18 -3.45
C THR A 136 -7.16 -19.86 -2.67
N ASN A 137 -6.18 -19.62 -1.79
CA ASN A 137 -6.17 -18.46 -0.91
C ASN A 137 -4.78 -17.79 -0.80
N SER A 138 -3.90 -18.00 -1.77
CA SER A 138 -2.58 -17.34 -1.81
C SER A 138 -2.10 -17.09 -3.23
N GLU A 139 -1.43 -15.96 -3.42
CA GLU A 139 -0.88 -15.52 -4.68
C GLU A 139 0.58 -15.12 -4.52
N LEU A 140 1.35 -15.28 -5.60
CA LEU A 140 2.70 -14.75 -5.73
C LEU A 140 2.72 -13.74 -6.88
N GLY A 141 3.29 -12.58 -6.64
CA GLY A 141 3.25 -11.50 -7.61
C GLY A 141 4.50 -10.66 -7.66
N PHE A 142 4.44 -9.74 -8.61
CA PHE A 142 5.42 -8.68 -8.83
C PHE A 142 4.67 -7.38 -9.02
N SER A 143 5.18 -6.28 -8.44
CA SER A 143 4.61 -4.96 -8.66
C SER A 143 5.66 -3.91 -8.94
N TYR A 144 5.19 -2.85 -9.61
CA TYR A 144 5.91 -1.61 -9.83
C TYR A 144 5.09 -0.46 -9.27
N ASN A 145 5.72 0.45 -8.54
CA ASN A 145 5.06 1.66 -8.09
C ASN A 145 5.90 2.92 -8.37
N HIS A 146 5.17 4.02 -8.40
CA HIS A 146 5.70 5.37 -8.41
C HIS A 146 5.11 6.14 -7.23
N ILE A 147 5.97 6.76 -6.43
CA ILE A 147 5.59 7.65 -5.32
C ILE A 147 6.02 9.07 -5.67
N SER A 148 5.10 10.03 -5.56
CA SER A 148 5.38 11.45 -5.80
C SER A 148 4.37 12.35 -5.11
N ASN A 149 4.73 13.61 -4.85
CA ASN A 149 3.87 14.56 -4.16
C ASN A 149 2.94 15.38 -5.08
N ALA A 150 2.85 15.04 -6.36
CA ALA A 150 2.03 15.74 -7.33
C ALA A 150 2.31 17.28 -7.37
N SER A 151 3.54 17.70 -7.09
CA SER A 151 3.97 19.10 -7.00
C SER A 151 3.35 19.89 -5.83
N LEU A 152 2.95 19.22 -4.74
CA LEU A 152 2.54 19.90 -3.50
C LEU A 152 3.73 20.54 -2.77
N GLY A 153 4.93 19.98 -2.94
CA GLY A 153 6.17 20.52 -2.38
C GLY A 153 6.89 21.47 -3.32
N SER A 154 8.00 22.04 -2.84
CA SER A 154 8.90 22.89 -3.66
C SER A 154 9.70 22.08 -4.68
N LYS A 155 9.82 20.78 -4.50
CA LYS A 155 10.43 19.79 -5.40
C LYS A 155 9.56 18.53 -5.46
N ASN A 156 9.66 17.79 -6.54
CA ASN A 156 8.93 16.54 -6.75
C ASN A 156 9.82 15.54 -7.52
N PRO A 157 10.88 15.00 -6.91
CA PRO A 157 11.78 14.09 -7.60
C PRO A 157 11.14 12.72 -7.87
N GLY A 158 10.15 12.33 -7.06
CA GLY A 158 9.53 11.01 -7.08
C GLY A 158 10.49 9.87 -6.75
N ALA A 159 9.94 8.67 -6.58
CA ALA A 159 10.69 7.42 -6.42
C ALA A 159 9.97 6.29 -7.15
N ASN A 160 10.73 5.44 -7.85
CA ASN A 160 10.25 4.28 -8.57
C ASN A 160 10.71 3.01 -7.88
N SER A 161 9.78 2.12 -7.55
CA SER A 161 10.11 0.88 -6.84
C SER A 161 9.54 -0.34 -7.56
N TYR A 162 10.22 -1.47 -7.39
CA TYR A 162 9.67 -2.77 -7.75
C TYR A 162 9.66 -3.68 -6.53
N MET A 163 8.67 -4.58 -6.49
CA MET A 163 8.47 -5.46 -5.34
C MET A 163 8.03 -6.85 -5.79
N PHE A 164 8.42 -7.84 -4.98
CA PHE A 164 7.86 -9.18 -4.98
C PHE A 164 6.81 -9.24 -3.89
N ASN A 165 5.65 -9.80 -4.20
CA ASN A 165 4.46 -9.78 -3.37
C ASN A 165 4.04 -11.21 -3.04
N PHE A 166 3.67 -11.44 -1.79
CA PHE A 166 2.98 -12.64 -1.34
C PHE A 166 1.66 -12.23 -0.69
N LYS A 167 0.56 -12.62 -1.33
CA LYS A 167 -0.80 -12.30 -0.90
C LYS A 167 -1.44 -13.51 -0.26
N LYS A 168 -2.21 -13.29 0.80
CA LYS A 168 -2.94 -14.30 1.54
C LYS A 168 -4.33 -13.81 1.88
N ASN A 169 -5.35 -14.59 1.47
CA ASN A 169 -6.76 -14.34 1.76
C ASN A 169 -7.20 -15.11 3.02
N PHE A 170 -8.04 -14.48 3.84
CA PHE A 170 -8.54 -14.99 5.12
C PHE A 170 -10.05 -14.89 5.21
#